data_e4a92895989c97010b00a550ac809a86
#
_entry.id   e4a92895989c97010b00a550ac809a86
#
_cell.length_a   1.000
_cell.length_b   1.000
_cell.length_c   1.000
_cell.angle_alpha   90.00
_cell.angle_beta   90.00
_cell.angle_gamma   90.00
#
_symmetry.space_group_name_H-M   'P 1'
#
loop_
_entity.id
_entity.type
_entity.pdbx_description
1 polymer ?
#
loop_
_entity_poly.entity_id
_entity_poly.type
_entity_poly.pdbx_seq_one_letter_code
_entity_poly.pdbx_strand_id
1 'polypeptide(L)'
;THVFDYGRALSLLLFEHVHGESRDRGQAMVDLMALYESNGFAINVRELPDYIPLYLEYLSHRPESEAREGLADIAHILGLLCARLRQRTSNYAVLFEALILLSGEQVALQDLEKLAASEKPDNTAEALDKIWEEEQVTFGAGDAHDSCNSPKPPEQAPNPHTPSTPLHWVQNS
;
A
#
# COMPACT_ATOMS: atom_id res chain seq x y z
N THR A 1 14.38 -7.99 -11.14
CA THR A 1 13.11 -7.31 -10.94
C THR A 1 12.28 -7.88 -9.79
N HIS A 2 12.86 -8.72 -8.93
CA HIS A 2 12.14 -9.34 -7.81
C HIS A 2 12.51 -8.73 -6.45
N VAL A 3 12.90 -7.45 -6.40
CA VAL A 3 13.36 -6.82 -5.16
C VAL A 3 12.19 -6.46 -4.25
N PHE A 4 11.11 -5.95 -4.83
CA PHE A 4 9.93 -5.45 -4.11
C PHE A 4 8.71 -6.39 -4.18
N ASP A 5 8.82 -7.48 -4.95
CA ASP A 5 7.69 -8.38 -5.22
C ASP A 5 7.54 -9.50 -4.19
N TYR A 6 8.49 -9.66 -3.27
CA TYR A 6 8.52 -10.74 -2.29
C TYR A 6 8.59 -10.21 -0.86
N GLY A 7 7.59 -10.58 -0.08
CA GLY A 7 7.52 -10.28 1.34
C GLY A 7 7.03 -8.85 1.67
N ARG A 8 6.61 -8.67 2.91
CA ARG A 8 6.10 -7.37 3.40
C ARG A 8 7.21 -6.40 3.79
N ALA A 9 8.41 -6.88 4.05
CA ALA A 9 9.52 -6.05 4.53
C ALA A 9 9.96 -4.97 3.55
N LEU A 10 9.80 -5.19 2.25
CA LEU A 10 10.09 -4.22 1.19
C LEU A 10 8.83 -3.74 0.47
N SER A 11 7.67 -3.83 1.10
CA SER A 11 6.45 -3.23 0.58
C SER A 11 6.65 -1.75 0.30
N LEU A 12 6.13 -1.27 -0.83
CA LEU A 12 6.11 0.14 -1.17
C LEU A 12 4.81 0.83 -0.72
N LEU A 13 4.07 0.23 0.20
CA LEU A 13 2.87 0.79 0.81
C LEU A 13 3.23 1.37 2.19
N LEU A 14 3.09 2.70 2.35
CA LEU A 14 3.48 3.41 3.57
C LEU A 14 2.78 2.87 4.82
N PHE A 15 1.49 2.63 4.71
CA PHE A 15 0.68 2.26 5.87
C PHE A 15 0.85 0.80 6.30
N GLU A 16 1.47 -0.05 5.49
CA GLU A 16 1.91 -1.37 5.94
C GLU A 16 3.00 -1.28 7.00
N HIS A 17 3.89 -0.28 6.90
CA HIS A 17 4.97 -0.07 7.85
C HIS A 17 4.51 0.62 9.14
N VAL A 18 3.41 1.39 9.09
CA VAL A 18 2.91 2.19 10.23
C VAL A 18 1.79 1.46 10.97
N HIS A 19 0.80 0.98 10.24
CA HIS A 19 -0.44 0.46 10.80
C HIS A 19 -0.55 -1.07 10.71
N GLY A 20 0.27 -1.71 9.87
CA GLY A 20 0.14 -3.13 9.59
C GLY A 20 -1.28 -3.43 9.07
N GLU A 21 -1.96 -4.38 9.70
CA GLU A 21 -3.35 -4.79 9.39
C GLU A 21 -4.39 -4.13 10.29
N SER A 22 -4.06 -3.02 10.96
CA SER A 22 -4.99 -2.37 11.87
C SER A 22 -6.17 -1.71 11.12
N ARG A 23 -7.29 -1.57 11.84
CA ARG A 23 -8.48 -0.87 11.32
C ARG A 23 -8.19 0.59 10.94
N ASP A 24 -7.20 1.21 11.59
CA ASP A 24 -6.82 2.60 11.36
C ASP A 24 -6.20 2.84 9.98
N ARG A 25 -5.66 1.79 9.36
CA ARG A 25 -5.14 1.85 7.98
C ARG A 25 -6.19 2.34 6.99
N GLY A 26 -7.43 1.85 7.11
CA GLY A 26 -8.52 2.26 6.23
C GLY A 26 -8.83 3.75 6.33
N GLN A 27 -8.88 4.29 7.55
CA GLN A 27 -9.11 5.72 7.77
C GLN A 27 -7.94 6.55 7.24
N ALA A 28 -6.70 6.14 7.50
CA ALA A 28 -5.52 6.83 7.00
C ALA A 28 -5.49 6.91 5.46
N MET A 29 -5.93 5.86 4.76
CA MET A 29 -6.07 5.91 3.31
C MET A 29 -7.13 6.92 2.82
N VAL A 30 -8.28 7.00 3.51
CA VAL A 30 -9.33 7.99 3.21
C VAL A 30 -8.80 9.40 3.41
N ASP A 31 -8.08 9.64 4.50
CA ASP A 31 -7.50 10.95 4.83
C ASP A 31 -6.45 11.37 3.79
N LEU A 32 -5.61 10.42 3.35
CA LEU A 32 -4.61 10.68 2.31
C LEU A 32 -5.26 10.96 0.94
N MET A 33 -6.33 10.25 0.58
CA MET A 33 -7.11 10.57 -0.62
C MET A 33 -7.70 11.97 -0.55
N ALA A 34 -8.29 12.34 0.58
CA ALA A 34 -8.86 13.67 0.79
C ALA A 34 -7.77 14.76 0.68
N LEU A 35 -6.55 14.48 1.15
CA LEU A 35 -5.40 15.38 0.98
C LEU A 35 -5.09 15.60 -0.50
N TYR A 36 -5.03 14.55 -1.31
CA TYR A 36 -4.80 14.67 -2.75
C TYR A 36 -5.90 15.49 -3.43
N GLU A 37 -7.16 15.16 -3.17
CA GLU A 37 -8.33 15.84 -3.76
C GLU A 37 -8.37 17.33 -3.39
N SER A 38 -8.10 17.68 -2.13
CA SER A 38 -8.07 19.07 -1.67
C SER A 38 -6.99 19.92 -2.37
N ASN A 39 -5.97 19.26 -2.91
CA ASN A 39 -4.90 19.86 -3.68
C ASN A 39 -5.07 19.74 -5.20
N GLY A 40 -6.24 19.27 -5.65
CA GLY A 40 -6.59 19.20 -7.07
C GLY A 40 -6.07 17.95 -7.80
N PHE A 41 -5.65 16.93 -7.05
CA PHE A 41 -5.20 15.65 -7.61
C PHE A 41 -6.27 14.57 -7.42
N ALA A 42 -6.49 13.77 -8.44
CA ALA A 42 -7.37 12.61 -8.38
C ALA A 42 -6.60 11.36 -8.80
N ILE A 43 -6.73 10.30 -8.01
CA ILE A 43 -6.13 9.00 -8.35
C ILE A 43 -7.01 8.35 -9.42
N ASN A 44 -6.47 8.18 -10.64
CA ASN A 44 -7.16 7.55 -11.76
C ASN A 44 -6.62 6.15 -12.10
N VAL A 45 -5.71 5.63 -11.27
CA VAL A 45 -5.07 4.33 -11.41
C VAL A 45 -5.58 3.36 -10.35
N ARG A 46 -5.30 2.06 -10.53
CA ARG A 46 -5.69 1.02 -9.55
C ARG A 46 -4.67 0.86 -8.42
N GLU A 47 -3.94 1.93 -8.12
CA GLU A 47 -2.95 1.94 -7.05
C GLU A 47 -3.58 2.44 -5.75
N LEU A 48 -3.03 2.01 -4.62
CA LEU A 48 -3.45 2.48 -3.32
C LEU A 48 -2.88 3.90 -3.06
N PRO A 49 -3.61 4.75 -2.32
CA PRO A 49 -3.17 6.13 -2.04
C PRO A 49 -1.81 6.21 -1.35
N ASP A 50 -1.47 5.22 -0.53
CA ASP A 50 -0.24 5.12 0.25
C ASP A 50 0.92 4.48 -0.52
N TYR A 51 0.77 4.24 -1.82
CA TYR A 51 1.85 3.74 -2.67
C TYR A 51 2.96 4.79 -2.80
N ILE A 52 4.16 4.49 -2.32
CA ILE A 52 5.28 5.44 -2.23
C ILE A 52 5.53 6.18 -3.55
N PRO A 53 5.62 5.54 -4.73
CA PRO A 53 5.83 6.27 -5.98
C PRO A 53 4.72 7.27 -6.29
N LEU A 54 3.45 6.94 -6.01
CA LEU A 54 2.32 7.85 -6.19
C LEU A 54 2.41 9.04 -5.23
N TYR A 55 2.76 8.80 -3.96
CA TYR A 55 2.97 9.85 -2.98
C TYR A 55 4.12 10.79 -3.38
N LEU A 56 5.23 10.24 -3.89
CA LEU A 56 6.34 11.04 -4.40
C LEU A 56 5.96 11.86 -5.64
N GLU A 57 5.13 11.33 -6.54
CA GLU A 57 4.58 12.06 -7.67
C GLU A 57 3.75 13.26 -7.17
N TYR A 58 2.86 13.05 -6.21
CA TYR A 58 2.11 14.12 -5.56
C TYR A 58 3.05 15.19 -4.99
N LEU A 59 4.05 14.81 -4.20
CA LEU A 59 5.01 15.73 -3.60
C LEU A 59 5.79 16.53 -4.66
N SER A 60 6.08 15.94 -5.82
CA SER A 60 6.79 16.62 -6.92
C SER A 60 6.02 17.82 -7.49
N HIS A 61 4.72 17.88 -7.29
CA HIS A 61 3.85 18.99 -7.69
C HIS A 61 3.56 19.99 -6.57
N ARG A 62 4.12 19.77 -5.38
CA ARG A 62 3.94 20.69 -4.25
C ARG A 62 5.08 21.73 -4.17
N PRO A 63 4.85 22.87 -3.49
CA PRO A 63 5.93 23.77 -3.13
C PRO A 63 7.06 23.06 -2.39
N GLU A 64 8.30 23.50 -2.59
CA GLU A 64 9.49 22.83 -2.02
C GLU A 64 9.39 22.59 -0.50
N SER A 65 8.84 23.56 0.25
CA SER A 65 8.66 23.44 1.70
C SER A 65 7.71 22.29 2.06
N GLU A 66 6.57 22.20 1.37
CA GLU A 66 5.58 21.16 1.60
C GLU A 66 6.10 19.78 1.15
N ALA A 67 6.82 19.73 0.02
CA ALA A 67 7.44 18.49 -0.45
C ALA A 67 8.50 17.97 0.54
N ARG A 68 9.30 18.87 1.13
CA ARG A 68 10.28 18.50 2.18
C ARG A 68 9.59 18.02 3.44
N GLU A 69 8.55 18.70 3.90
CA GLU A 69 7.76 18.29 5.06
C GLU A 69 7.13 16.91 4.84
N GLY A 70 6.49 16.68 3.70
CA GLY A 70 5.94 15.37 3.36
C GLY A 70 6.99 14.26 3.27
N LEU A 71 8.21 14.55 2.80
CA LEU A 71 9.32 13.60 2.84
C LEU A 71 9.83 13.37 4.27
N ALA A 72 9.84 14.39 5.12
CA ALA A 72 10.25 14.30 6.51
C ALA A 72 9.31 13.41 7.31
N ASP A 73 8.00 13.50 7.07
CA ASP A 73 6.97 12.67 7.71
C ASP A 73 7.21 11.16 7.48
N ILE A 74 7.71 10.80 6.30
CA ILE A 74 7.96 9.40 5.94
C ILE A 74 9.44 9.00 6.02
N ALA A 75 10.34 9.90 6.46
CA ALA A 75 11.79 9.66 6.43
C ALA A 75 12.22 8.40 7.19
N HIS A 76 11.54 8.08 8.30
CA HIS A 76 11.81 6.86 9.07
C HIS A 76 11.49 5.59 8.26
N ILE A 77 10.39 5.58 7.53
CA ILE A 77 9.99 4.46 6.66
C ILE A 77 10.99 4.32 5.51
N LEU A 78 11.37 5.43 4.88
CA LEU A 78 12.40 5.44 3.84
C LEU A 78 13.75 4.90 4.37
N GLY A 79 14.10 5.26 5.61
CA GLY A 79 15.29 4.75 6.28
C GLY A 79 15.26 3.25 6.52
N LEU A 80 14.11 2.72 6.95
CA LEU A 80 13.93 1.29 7.18
C LEU A 80 14.02 0.50 5.86
N LEU A 81 13.37 0.98 4.80
CA LEU A 81 13.48 0.39 3.46
C LEU A 81 14.91 0.44 2.93
N CYS A 82 15.61 1.56 3.12
CA CYS A 82 17.01 1.71 2.77
C CYS A 82 17.89 0.67 3.48
N ALA A 83 17.74 0.51 4.79
CA ALA A 83 18.48 -0.46 5.60
C ALA A 83 18.27 -1.91 5.13
N ARG A 84 17.01 -2.28 4.88
CA ARG A 84 16.65 -3.61 4.37
C ARG A 84 17.19 -3.87 2.95
N LEU A 85 17.18 -2.85 2.08
CA LEU A 85 17.75 -2.94 0.74
C LEU A 85 19.27 -3.09 0.77
N ARG A 86 19.96 -2.38 1.67
CA ARG A 86 21.41 -2.53 1.87
C ARG A 86 21.75 -3.93 2.34
N GLN A 87 20.99 -4.48 3.27
CA GLN A 87 21.16 -5.85 3.75
C GLN A 87 21.04 -6.88 2.60
N ARG A 88 20.15 -6.60 1.63
CA ARG A 88 19.99 -7.42 0.42
C ARG A 88 20.98 -7.05 -0.70
N THR A 89 21.96 -6.20 -0.43
CA THR A 89 22.96 -5.69 -1.41
C THR A 89 22.31 -5.12 -2.67
N SER A 90 21.14 -4.50 -2.52
CA SER A 90 20.39 -3.92 -3.63
C SER A 90 20.80 -2.47 -3.90
N ASN A 91 21.07 -2.15 -5.17
CA ASN A 91 21.38 -0.80 -5.60
C ASN A 91 20.22 0.20 -5.42
N TYR A 92 19.01 -0.28 -5.23
CA TYR A 92 17.85 0.57 -4.94
C TYR A 92 17.97 1.33 -3.61
N ALA A 93 18.82 0.89 -2.69
CA ALA A 93 19.10 1.62 -1.44
C ALA A 93 19.48 3.09 -1.68
N VAL A 94 20.24 3.37 -2.73
CA VAL A 94 20.69 4.72 -3.09
C VAL A 94 19.54 5.68 -3.36
N LEU A 95 18.41 5.19 -3.93
CA LEU A 95 17.23 6.01 -4.18
C LEU A 95 16.61 6.49 -2.86
N PHE A 96 16.49 5.59 -1.89
CA PHE A 96 15.94 5.92 -0.57
C PHE A 96 16.87 6.85 0.22
N GLU A 97 18.18 6.66 0.12
CA GLU A 97 19.17 7.60 0.68
C GLU A 97 18.99 9.01 0.11
N ALA A 98 18.82 9.13 -1.20
CA ALA A 98 18.61 10.43 -1.85
C ALA A 98 17.31 11.11 -1.35
N LEU A 99 16.21 10.34 -1.16
CA LEU A 99 14.96 10.87 -0.63
C LEU A 99 15.12 11.35 0.82
N ILE A 100 15.85 10.62 1.67
CA ILE A 100 16.16 11.02 3.04
C ILE A 100 17.00 12.32 3.02
N LEU A 101 18.00 12.44 2.15
CA LEU A 101 18.77 13.65 2.02
C LEU A 101 17.92 14.86 1.59
N LEU A 102 16.96 14.64 0.69
CA LEU A 102 16.03 15.69 0.23
C LEU A 102 15.07 16.13 1.33
N SER A 103 14.65 15.23 2.23
CA SER A 103 13.81 15.59 3.38
C SER A 103 14.50 16.54 4.34
N GLY A 104 15.82 16.46 4.42
CA GLY A 104 16.63 17.21 5.40
C GLY A 104 16.65 16.56 6.79
N GLU A 105 15.97 15.43 6.99
CA GLU A 105 15.91 14.73 8.27
C GLU A 105 17.18 13.90 8.53
N GLN A 106 17.55 13.84 9.81
CA GLN A 106 18.65 12.98 10.26
C GLN A 106 18.12 11.63 10.71
N VAL A 107 18.14 10.66 9.80
CA VAL A 107 17.72 9.29 10.11
C VAL A 107 18.93 8.47 10.59
N ALA A 108 18.80 7.82 11.74
CA ALA A 108 19.83 6.94 12.31
C ALA A 108 19.91 5.61 11.55
N LEU A 109 20.41 5.64 10.30
CA LEU A 109 20.47 4.47 9.41
C LEU A 109 21.19 3.28 10.04
N GLN A 110 22.26 3.51 10.84
CA GLN A 110 23.00 2.43 11.49
C GLN A 110 22.14 1.63 12.49
N ASP A 111 21.22 2.30 13.18
CA ASP A 111 20.33 1.61 14.12
C ASP A 111 19.21 0.87 13.37
N LEU A 112 18.73 1.42 12.27
CA LEU A 112 17.79 0.73 11.38
C LEU A 112 18.44 -0.47 10.68
N GLU A 113 19.72 -0.42 10.34
CA GLU A 113 20.49 -1.57 9.81
C GLU A 113 20.59 -2.70 10.84
N LYS A 114 20.83 -2.37 12.11
CA LYS A 114 20.84 -3.38 13.20
C LYS A 114 19.44 -3.99 13.38
N LEU A 115 18.40 -3.16 13.33
CA LEU A 115 17.03 -3.62 13.39
C LEU A 115 16.71 -4.58 12.24
N ALA A 116 16.98 -4.16 11.00
CA ALA A 116 16.77 -4.97 9.81
C ALA A 116 17.54 -6.31 9.88
N ALA A 117 18.78 -6.29 10.39
CA ALA A 117 19.59 -7.49 10.55
C ALA A 117 19.01 -8.48 11.58
N SER A 118 18.20 -8.01 12.52
CA SER A 118 17.52 -8.86 13.52
C SER A 118 16.20 -9.44 13.02
N GLU A 119 15.66 -8.93 11.90
CA GLU A 119 14.41 -9.41 11.31
C GLU A 119 14.61 -10.79 10.66
N LYS A 120 13.56 -11.61 10.72
CA LYS A 120 13.57 -12.89 10.00
C LYS A 120 13.43 -12.62 8.50
N PRO A 121 14.16 -13.34 7.62
CA PRO A 121 13.95 -13.22 6.18
C PRO A 121 12.49 -13.54 5.81
N ASP A 122 11.85 -12.65 5.09
CA ASP A 122 10.46 -12.79 4.60
C ASP A 122 10.37 -13.20 3.13
N ASN A 123 11.54 -13.37 2.49
CA ASN A 123 11.66 -13.73 1.07
C ASN A 123 12.02 -15.21 0.86
N THR A 124 11.92 -16.04 1.88
CA THR A 124 12.09 -17.50 1.76
C THR A 124 10.77 -18.16 1.35
N ALA A 125 10.85 -19.35 0.72
CA ALA A 125 9.65 -20.07 0.32
C ALA A 125 8.75 -20.39 1.53
N GLU A 126 9.36 -20.78 2.67
CA GLU A 126 8.61 -21.06 3.90
C GLU A 126 7.94 -19.81 4.50
N ALA A 127 8.58 -18.64 4.38
CA ALA A 127 8.00 -17.39 4.86
C ALA A 127 6.82 -16.97 3.99
N LEU A 128 6.92 -17.15 2.66
CA LEU A 128 5.85 -16.88 1.72
C LEU A 128 4.66 -17.84 1.92
N ASP A 129 4.92 -19.15 2.06
CA ASP A 129 3.87 -20.15 2.33
C ASP A 129 3.11 -19.81 3.61
N LYS A 130 3.82 -19.35 4.65
CA LYS A 130 3.19 -18.94 5.90
C LYS A 130 2.28 -17.73 5.75
N ILE A 131 2.66 -16.73 4.95
CA ILE A 131 1.83 -15.57 4.65
C ILE A 131 0.53 -16.02 3.95
N TRP A 132 0.62 -16.94 2.99
CA TRP A 132 -0.54 -17.51 2.30
C TRP A 132 -1.44 -18.34 3.22
N GLU A 133 -0.88 -19.03 4.20
CA GLU A 133 -1.66 -19.78 5.21
C GLU A 133 -2.42 -18.83 6.16
N GLU A 134 -1.82 -17.69 6.54
CA GLU A 134 -2.46 -16.69 7.39
C GLU A 134 -3.59 -15.92 6.67
N GLU A 135 -3.55 -15.83 5.35
CA GLU A 135 -4.60 -15.21 4.52
C GLU A 135 -5.79 -16.14 4.22
N GLN A 136 -5.79 -17.38 4.68
CA GLN A 136 -6.98 -18.22 4.58
C GLN A 136 -8.13 -17.60 5.38
N VAL A 137 -9.02 -16.91 4.65
CA VAL A 137 -10.28 -16.41 5.19
C VAL A 137 -11.11 -17.62 5.58
N THR A 138 -11.07 -17.98 6.84
CA THR A 138 -12.05 -18.90 7.43
C THR A 138 -13.39 -18.17 7.43
N PHE A 139 -14.19 -18.40 6.41
CA PHE A 139 -15.62 -18.15 6.51
C PHE A 139 -16.11 -19.08 7.62
N GLY A 140 -16.23 -18.53 8.83
CA GLY A 140 -16.69 -19.27 9.96
C GLY A 140 -18.00 -19.96 9.60
N ALA A 141 -17.99 -21.28 9.63
CA ALA A 141 -19.19 -22.06 9.76
C ALA A 141 -19.76 -21.70 11.15
N GLY A 142 -20.50 -20.60 11.20
CA GLY A 142 -21.36 -20.30 12.32
C GLY A 142 -22.38 -21.42 12.40
N ASP A 143 -22.51 -22.04 13.58
CA ASP A 143 -23.50 -23.02 13.92
C ASP A 143 -24.89 -22.61 13.41
N ALA A 144 -25.29 -23.18 12.30
CA ALA A 144 -26.65 -23.06 11.80
C ALA A 144 -27.46 -24.28 12.28
N HIS A 145 -27.78 -24.30 13.56
CA HIS A 145 -29.01 -24.91 14.00
C HIS A 145 -30.06 -23.81 14.11
N ASP A 146 -30.74 -23.51 13.02
CA ASP A 146 -32.18 -23.30 13.13
C ASP A 146 -32.89 -23.46 11.78
N SER A 147 -33.92 -24.23 11.86
CA SER A 147 -34.88 -24.59 10.84
C SER A 147 -35.61 -23.33 10.34
N CYS A 148 -35.41 -22.93 9.09
CA CYS A 148 -36.34 -22.07 8.38
C CYS A 148 -36.68 -22.61 7.02
N ASN A 149 -37.88 -23.12 6.97
CA ASN A 149 -38.66 -23.46 5.78
C ASN A 149 -38.87 -22.19 4.94
N SER A 150 -38.17 -22.05 3.82
CA SER A 150 -38.34 -20.94 2.88
C SER A 150 -38.91 -21.44 1.56
N PRO A 151 -39.95 -20.80 1.01
CA PRO A 151 -40.54 -21.16 -0.26
C PRO A 151 -39.59 -20.83 -1.43
N LYS A 152 -39.57 -21.73 -2.44
CA LYS A 152 -38.83 -21.58 -3.70
C LYS A 152 -39.14 -20.24 -4.39
N PRO A 153 -38.13 -19.50 -4.85
CA PRO A 153 -38.32 -18.38 -5.77
C PRO A 153 -38.68 -18.90 -7.18
N PRO A 154 -39.47 -18.16 -7.94
CA PRO A 154 -39.78 -18.51 -9.33
C PRO A 154 -38.58 -18.32 -10.23
N GLU A 155 -38.40 -19.24 -11.14
CA GLU A 155 -37.41 -19.31 -12.19
C GLU A 155 -37.58 -18.12 -13.15
N GLN A 156 -36.62 -17.17 -13.18
CA GLN A 156 -36.59 -16.12 -14.18
C GLN A 156 -35.62 -16.48 -15.29
N ALA A 157 -36.12 -16.46 -16.51
CA ALA A 157 -35.40 -16.70 -17.75
C ALA A 157 -34.30 -15.60 -18.00
N PRO A 158 -33.22 -15.96 -18.71
CA PRO A 158 -32.12 -15.01 -18.98
C PRO A 158 -32.55 -13.97 -20.04
N ASN A 159 -32.34 -12.72 -19.71
CA ASN A 159 -32.56 -11.58 -20.60
C ASN A 159 -31.28 -11.33 -21.45
N PRO A 160 -31.32 -11.42 -22.77
CA PRO A 160 -30.18 -11.13 -23.61
C PRO A 160 -30.11 -9.64 -23.95
N HIS A 161 -28.90 -9.09 -23.91
CA HIS A 161 -28.47 -7.81 -24.48
C HIS A 161 -28.89 -6.51 -23.80
N THR A 162 -28.00 -6.02 -22.95
CA THR A 162 -27.79 -4.56 -22.82
C THR A 162 -26.44 -4.20 -23.45
N PRO A 163 -26.40 -3.30 -24.43
CA PRO A 163 -25.11 -2.85 -24.99
C PRO A 163 -24.41 -1.92 -24.00
N SER A 164 -23.13 -2.17 -23.79
CA SER A 164 -22.25 -1.30 -23.01
C SER A 164 -22.10 0.04 -23.70
N THR A 165 -22.50 1.12 -23.03
CA THR A 165 -22.31 2.49 -23.48
C THR A 165 -20.88 2.92 -23.21
N PRO A 166 -20.10 3.38 -24.21
CA PRO A 166 -18.76 3.89 -23.97
C PRO A 166 -18.83 5.25 -23.24
N LEU A 167 -17.94 5.43 -22.24
CA LEU A 167 -17.81 6.68 -21.51
C LEU A 167 -17.23 7.77 -22.41
N HIS A 168 -18.00 8.84 -22.61
CA HIS A 168 -17.57 10.06 -23.29
C HIS A 168 -16.92 11.02 -22.29
N TRP A 169 -15.71 11.48 -22.62
CA TRP A 169 -15.02 12.57 -21.93
C TRP A 169 -15.67 13.91 -22.32
N VAL A 170 -16.15 14.66 -21.36
CA VAL A 170 -16.59 16.04 -21.58
C VAL A 170 -15.43 16.97 -21.24
N GLN A 171 -14.86 17.61 -22.25
CA GLN A 171 -13.96 18.75 -22.07
C GLN A 171 -14.83 19.98 -21.76
N ASN A 172 -14.70 20.52 -20.55
CA ASN A 172 -15.22 21.84 -20.24
C ASN A 172 -14.16 22.89 -20.60
N SER A 173 -14.58 23.77 -21.53
CA SER A 173 -13.88 24.99 -21.95
C SER A 173 -13.97 26.07 -20.89
#